data_09bb7906e1b84b2423f3ee4f9b386e50
#
_entry.id   09bb7906e1b84b2423f3ee4f9b386e50
#
_cell.length_a   1.000
_cell.length_b   1.000
_cell.length_c   1.000
_cell.angle_alpha   90.00
_cell.angle_beta   90.00
_cell.angle_gamma   90.00
#
_symmetry.space_group_name_H-M   'P 1'
#
loop_
_entity.id
_entity.type
_entity.pdbx_description
1 polymer ?
#
loop_
_entity_poly.entity_id
_entity_poly.type
_entity_poly.pdbx_seq_one_letter_code
_entity_poly.pdbx_strand_id
1 'polypeptide(L)'
;MQIYEQAVKELTDFLYDAGKPSEARKLTEIAAVRNNRFSRRGAEEDLAAAKEAVAEYCRLLPDPENTATELIAAMLENFHLFCKNLYKTGMHARCSDGIKEHLTGFVIENEYDLQKLMIAMLSPVFPDVRAESVQDSGHHAVRKDIIIDSDSAVIELKCTRENMTERQLSEEIAADMIHYDCRRLFFYIYDKADIIHNMVSFKETYESKSIDGKSVMIFIYCHSDI
;
A
#
# COMPACT_ATOMS: atom_id res chain seq x y z
N MET A 1 5.11 4.93 -40.13
CA MET A 1 6.48 4.39 -40.00
C MET A 1 7.27 5.15 -38.93
N GLN A 2 7.51 6.45 -39.08
CA GLN A 2 8.25 7.27 -38.09
C GLN A 2 7.71 7.20 -36.64
N ILE A 3 6.38 7.21 -36.45
CA ILE A 3 5.74 7.17 -35.11
C ILE A 3 6.02 5.82 -34.42
N TYR A 4 5.98 4.73 -35.16
CA TYR A 4 6.26 3.39 -34.62
C TYR A 4 7.73 3.24 -34.22
N GLU A 5 8.65 3.66 -35.09
CA GLU A 5 10.08 3.60 -34.81
C GLU A 5 10.46 4.47 -33.61
N GLN A 6 9.83 5.64 -33.48
CA GLN A 6 10.03 6.52 -32.33
C GLN A 6 9.49 5.87 -31.03
N ALA A 7 8.31 5.28 -31.05
CA ALA A 7 7.73 4.61 -29.89
C ALA A 7 8.55 3.40 -29.43
N VAL A 8 9.06 2.59 -30.40
CA VAL A 8 9.93 1.45 -30.09
C VAL A 8 11.23 1.93 -29.46
N LYS A 9 11.81 3.02 -29.98
CA LYS A 9 13.04 3.60 -29.42
C LYS A 9 12.83 4.10 -28.00
N GLU A 10 11.81 4.91 -27.76
CA GLU A 10 11.50 5.46 -26.44
C GLU A 10 11.25 4.34 -25.41
N LEU A 11 10.53 3.30 -25.81
CA LEU A 11 10.28 2.14 -24.95
C LEU A 11 11.55 1.32 -24.67
N THR A 12 12.42 1.19 -25.68
CA THR A 12 13.70 0.49 -25.53
C THR A 12 14.63 1.26 -24.59
N ASP A 13 14.73 2.58 -24.76
CA ASP A 13 15.54 3.45 -23.90
C ASP A 13 15.02 3.39 -22.45
N PHE A 14 13.72 3.47 -22.25
CA PHE A 14 13.10 3.31 -20.93
C PHE A 14 13.42 1.96 -20.26
N LEU A 15 13.38 0.86 -21.03
CA LEU A 15 13.73 -0.47 -20.52
C LEU A 15 15.19 -0.58 -20.09
N TYR A 16 16.12 0.06 -20.83
CA TYR A 16 17.51 0.13 -20.42
C TYR A 16 17.69 0.93 -19.14
N ASP A 17 17.05 2.08 -19.03
CA ASP A 17 17.09 2.94 -17.83
C ASP A 17 16.46 2.26 -16.61
N ALA A 18 15.42 1.44 -16.83
CA ALA A 18 14.78 0.61 -15.80
C ALA A 18 15.60 -0.65 -15.40
N GLY A 19 16.81 -0.83 -15.95
CA GLY A 19 17.67 -1.98 -15.65
C GLY A 19 17.17 -3.31 -16.22
N LYS A 20 16.40 -3.27 -17.32
CA LYS A 20 15.81 -4.44 -18.00
C LYS A 20 16.40 -4.64 -19.43
N PRO A 21 17.72 -4.88 -19.56
CA PRO A 21 18.37 -4.97 -20.87
C PRO A 21 17.95 -6.19 -21.70
N SER A 22 17.50 -7.28 -21.10
CA SER A 22 17.00 -8.47 -21.78
C SER A 22 15.69 -8.19 -22.53
N GLU A 23 14.80 -7.46 -21.90
CA GLU A 23 13.49 -7.06 -22.43
C GLU A 23 13.67 -6.01 -23.54
N ALA A 24 14.59 -5.06 -23.34
CA ALA A 24 14.96 -4.07 -24.34
C ALA A 24 15.48 -4.74 -25.65
N ARG A 25 16.33 -5.77 -25.53
CA ARG A 25 16.81 -6.54 -26.68
C ARG A 25 15.73 -7.29 -27.41
N LYS A 26 14.84 -7.98 -26.66
CA LYS A 26 13.66 -8.67 -27.25
C LYS A 26 12.78 -7.71 -28.03
N LEU A 27 12.49 -6.53 -27.48
CA LEU A 27 11.69 -5.52 -28.17
C LEU A 27 12.37 -5.06 -29.46
N THR A 28 13.68 -4.83 -29.43
CA THR A 28 14.47 -4.43 -30.62
C THR A 28 14.50 -5.54 -31.68
N GLU A 29 14.61 -6.81 -31.28
CA GLU A 29 14.58 -7.96 -32.20
C GLU A 29 13.20 -8.10 -32.88
N ILE A 30 12.12 -7.98 -32.12
CA ILE A 30 10.74 -7.99 -32.65
C ILE A 30 10.53 -6.84 -33.63
N ALA A 31 11.04 -5.66 -33.34
CA ALA A 31 10.93 -4.50 -34.22
C ALA A 31 11.79 -4.64 -35.50
N ALA A 32 12.99 -5.26 -35.43
CA ALA A 32 13.90 -5.43 -36.54
C ALA A 32 13.41 -6.42 -37.62
N VAL A 33 12.66 -7.45 -37.22
CA VAL A 33 12.12 -8.49 -38.15
C VAL A 33 11.10 -7.91 -39.16
N ARG A 34 10.66 -6.67 -38.99
CA ARG A 34 9.46 -6.10 -39.64
C ARG A 34 9.70 -5.10 -40.75
N ASN A 35 10.92 -4.68 -40.97
CA ASN A 35 11.22 -3.58 -41.91
C ASN A 35 11.01 -3.90 -43.41
N ASN A 36 10.40 -5.03 -43.78
CA ASN A 36 10.37 -5.47 -45.18
C ASN A 36 8.99 -5.75 -45.81
N ARG A 37 7.87 -5.34 -45.20
CA ARG A 37 6.54 -5.65 -45.77
C ARG A 37 5.66 -4.41 -46.04
N PHE A 38 5.59 -4.01 -47.33
CA PHE A 38 4.71 -2.93 -47.81
C PHE A 38 3.33 -3.42 -48.28
N SER A 39 2.61 -4.17 -47.47
CA SER A 39 1.23 -4.54 -47.80
C SER A 39 0.27 -4.20 -46.66
N ARG A 40 -1.02 -3.95 -47.00
CA ARG A 40 -2.08 -3.71 -46.00
C ARG A 40 -2.17 -4.86 -44.98
N ARG A 41 -2.00 -6.10 -45.46
CA ARG A 41 -1.99 -7.31 -44.62
C ARG A 41 -0.78 -7.33 -43.71
N GLY A 42 0.39 -6.90 -44.19
CA GLY A 42 1.59 -6.73 -43.36
C GLY A 42 1.42 -5.68 -42.26
N ALA A 43 0.75 -4.58 -42.53
CA ALA A 43 0.44 -3.54 -41.54
C ALA A 43 -0.52 -4.02 -40.45
N GLU A 44 -1.52 -4.85 -40.81
CA GLU A 44 -2.46 -5.48 -39.84
C GLU A 44 -1.73 -6.51 -38.95
N GLU A 45 -0.86 -7.34 -39.55
CA GLU A 45 -0.01 -8.29 -38.82
C GLU A 45 0.99 -7.58 -37.90
N ASP A 46 1.57 -6.47 -38.35
CA ASP A 46 2.49 -5.64 -37.58
C ASP A 46 1.78 -4.94 -36.41
N LEU A 47 0.55 -4.48 -36.61
CA LEU A 47 -0.26 -3.89 -35.53
C LEU A 47 -0.66 -4.94 -34.49
N ALA A 48 -1.05 -6.13 -34.92
CA ALA A 48 -1.39 -7.22 -34.01
C ALA A 48 -0.22 -7.62 -33.14
N ALA A 49 0.95 -7.78 -33.73
CA ALA A 49 2.15 -8.15 -32.97
C ALA A 49 2.73 -6.98 -32.14
N ALA A 50 2.52 -5.72 -32.55
CA ALA A 50 2.83 -4.58 -31.66
C ALA A 50 1.92 -4.58 -30.44
N LYS A 51 0.63 -4.88 -30.61
CA LYS A 51 -0.29 -5.04 -29.48
C LYS A 51 0.10 -6.18 -28.55
N GLU A 52 0.53 -7.31 -29.11
CA GLU A 52 1.01 -8.44 -28.32
C GLU A 52 2.31 -8.10 -27.56
N ALA A 53 3.25 -7.41 -28.18
CA ALA A 53 4.48 -6.96 -27.53
C ALA A 53 4.19 -5.94 -26.39
N VAL A 54 3.25 -5.02 -26.60
CA VAL A 54 2.81 -4.09 -25.57
C VAL A 54 2.09 -4.83 -24.43
N ALA A 55 1.23 -5.79 -24.75
CA ALA A 55 0.54 -6.59 -23.73
C ALA A 55 1.52 -7.43 -22.91
N GLU A 56 2.56 -8.01 -23.55
CA GLU A 56 3.63 -8.73 -22.86
C GLU A 56 4.47 -7.79 -21.99
N TYR A 57 4.79 -6.61 -22.49
CA TYR A 57 5.47 -5.59 -21.72
C TYR A 57 4.64 -5.15 -20.49
N CYS A 58 3.35 -4.93 -20.65
CA CYS A 58 2.46 -4.59 -19.53
C CYS A 58 2.38 -5.70 -18.48
N ARG A 59 2.54 -6.99 -18.88
CA ARG A 59 2.63 -8.12 -17.94
C ARG A 59 3.97 -8.18 -17.20
N LEU A 60 5.04 -7.63 -17.79
CA LEU A 60 6.38 -7.59 -17.19
C LEU A 60 6.58 -6.36 -16.28
N LEU A 61 5.76 -5.33 -16.45
CA LEU A 61 5.75 -4.21 -15.49
C LEU A 61 5.19 -4.74 -14.16
N PRO A 62 5.81 -4.35 -13.04
CA PRO A 62 5.14 -4.53 -11.75
C PRO A 62 3.76 -3.90 -11.86
N ASP A 63 2.74 -4.65 -11.50
CA ASP A 63 1.40 -4.10 -11.41
C ASP A 63 1.46 -2.91 -10.44
N PRO A 64 1.19 -1.66 -10.89
CA PRO A 64 1.25 -0.50 -10.00
C PRO A 64 0.39 -0.69 -8.76
N GLU A 65 -0.74 -1.39 -8.90
CA GLU A 65 -1.64 -1.69 -7.80
C GLU A 65 -1.00 -2.67 -6.80
N ASN A 66 -0.29 -3.69 -7.26
CA ASN A 66 0.45 -4.60 -6.38
C ASN A 66 1.62 -3.89 -5.71
N THR A 67 2.35 -3.06 -6.46
CA THR A 67 3.49 -2.29 -5.93
C THR A 67 3.05 -1.36 -4.80
N ALA A 68 1.93 -0.64 -4.97
CA ALA A 68 1.38 0.23 -3.92
C ALA A 68 0.93 -0.60 -2.69
N THR A 69 0.26 -1.74 -2.92
CA THR A 69 -0.14 -2.65 -1.84
C THR A 69 1.06 -3.15 -1.03
N GLU A 70 2.10 -3.61 -1.71
CA GLU A 70 3.33 -4.08 -1.08
C GLU A 70 4.05 -2.97 -0.31
N LEU A 71 4.05 -1.75 -0.86
CA LEU A 71 4.67 -0.60 -0.21
C LEU A 71 3.90 -0.16 1.02
N ILE A 72 2.56 -0.08 0.97
CA ILE A 72 1.72 0.19 2.14
C ILE A 72 1.97 -0.88 3.20
N ALA A 73 1.92 -2.17 2.83
CA ALA A 73 2.15 -3.28 3.74
C ALA A 73 3.53 -3.18 4.41
N ALA A 74 4.59 -2.94 3.63
CA ALA A 74 5.94 -2.78 4.17
C ALA A 74 6.06 -1.58 5.12
N MET A 75 5.38 -0.46 4.82
CA MET A 75 5.36 0.71 5.72
C MET A 75 4.60 0.40 7.01
N LEU A 76 3.46 -0.28 6.94
CA LEU A 76 2.70 -0.69 8.12
C LEU A 76 3.50 -1.68 8.98
N GLU A 77 4.14 -2.66 8.36
CA GLU A 77 4.98 -3.62 9.07
C GLU A 77 6.16 -2.96 9.79
N ASN A 78 6.70 -1.88 9.23
CA ASN A 78 7.82 -1.14 9.81
C ASN A 78 7.41 0.08 10.65
N PHE A 79 6.12 0.31 10.88
CA PHE A 79 5.63 1.45 11.66
C PHE A 79 6.21 1.48 13.08
N HIS A 80 6.39 0.33 13.71
CA HIS A 80 7.04 0.22 15.02
C HIS A 80 8.48 0.76 15.02
N LEU A 81 9.24 0.57 13.92
CA LEU A 81 10.60 1.14 13.76
C LEU A 81 10.55 2.66 13.63
N PHE A 82 9.55 3.18 12.90
CA PHE A 82 9.32 4.63 12.81
C PHE A 82 9.07 5.21 14.20
N CYS A 83 8.16 4.64 14.97
CA CYS A 83 7.86 5.07 16.35
C CYS A 83 9.08 4.98 17.25
N LYS A 84 9.80 3.86 17.22
CA LYS A 84 11.03 3.66 18.00
C LYS A 84 12.08 4.72 17.70
N ASN A 85 12.30 5.05 16.43
CA ASN A 85 13.27 6.06 16.03
C ASN A 85 12.81 7.49 16.36
N LEU A 86 11.49 7.74 16.33
CA LEU A 86 10.93 9.05 16.60
C LEU A 86 11.06 9.44 18.07
N TYR A 87 10.74 8.55 19.02
CA TYR A 87 10.60 8.93 20.42
C TYR A 87 11.23 7.95 21.44
N LYS A 88 11.59 6.71 21.08
CA LYS A 88 12.24 5.77 22.00
C LYS A 88 13.76 5.75 21.87
N THR A 89 14.29 5.98 20.66
CA THR A 89 15.75 5.99 20.46
C THR A 89 16.35 7.26 21.05
N GLY A 90 17.42 7.12 21.81
CA GLY A 90 18.10 8.25 22.44
C GLY A 90 18.52 9.32 21.43
N MET A 91 18.15 10.56 21.71
CA MET A 91 18.46 11.70 20.85
C MET A 91 19.92 12.14 21.00
N HIS A 92 20.48 12.66 19.91
CA HIS A 92 21.82 13.23 19.96
C HIS A 92 21.89 14.38 20.97
N ALA A 93 23.00 14.48 21.72
CA ALA A 93 23.15 15.48 22.76
C ALA A 93 22.94 16.94 22.32
N ARG A 94 23.18 17.25 21.03
CA ARG A 94 22.99 18.57 20.41
C ARG A 94 21.58 18.83 19.87
N CYS A 95 20.63 17.90 20.01
CA CYS A 95 19.24 18.20 19.69
C CYS A 95 18.73 19.32 20.57
N SER A 96 17.89 20.20 20.02
CA SER A 96 17.28 21.31 20.77
C SER A 96 16.40 20.78 21.89
N ASP A 97 16.32 21.55 22.98
CA ASP A 97 15.50 21.17 24.13
C ASP A 97 14.00 21.05 23.76
N GLY A 98 13.51 21.91 22.86
CA GLY A 98 12.15 21.81 22.36
C GLY A 98 11.83 20.46 21.68
N ILE A 99 12.76 19.93 20.86
CA ILE A 99 12.56 18.58 20.26
C ILE A 99 12.58 17.52 21.35
N LYS A 100 13.53 17.59 22.29
CA LYS A 100 13.63 16.62 23.38
C LYS A 100 12.38 16.60 24.25
N GLU A 101 11.88 17.76 24.65
CA GLU A 101 10.68 17.88 25.48
C GLU A 101 9.42 17.30 24.79
N HIS A 102 9.27 17.56 23.47
CA HIS A 102 8.07 17.12 22.75
C HIS A 102 8.09 15.64 22.36
N LEU A 103 9.25 15.05 22.14
CA LEU A 103 9.37 13.65 21.74
C LEU A 103 9.66 12.69 22.89
N THR A 104 10.26 13.19 23.99
CA THR A 104 10.52 12.33 25.15
C THR A 104 9.24 12.08 25.93
N GLY A 105 8.91 10.80 26.15
CA GLY A 105 7.73 10.42 26.91
C GLY A 105 6.42 10.42 26.11
N PHE A 106 6.51 10.55 24.78
CA PHE A 106 5.35 10.34 23.92
C PHE A 106 4.84 8.90 24.06
N VAL A 107 3.53 8.75 24.25
CA VAL A 107 2.86 7.46 24.40
C VAL A 107 1.66 7.45 23.48
N ILE A 108 1.47 6.36 22.73
CA ILE A 108 0.27 6.12 21.94
C ILE A 108 -0.82 5.61 22.89
N GLU A 109 -1.85 6.41 23.09
CA GLU A 109 -2.93 6.07 24.01
C GLU A 109 -4.18 5.52 23.31
N ASN A 110 -4.42 5.96 22.08
CA ASN A 110 -5.64 5.66 21.33
C ASN A 110 -5.40 5.65 19.81
N GLU A 111 -6.47 5.34 19.06
CA GLU A 111 -6.46 5.25 17.60
C GLU A 111 -6.13 6.58 16.91
N TYR A 112 -6.48 7.73 17.51
CA TYR A 112 -6.17 9.04 16.93
C TYR A 112 -4.68 9.38 16.99
N ASP A 113 -3.99 8.91 18.02
CA ASP A 113 -2.53 9.04 18.12
C ASP A 113 -1.85 8.20 17.03
N LEU A 114 -2.30 6.96 16.85
CA LEU A 114 -1.88 6.09 15.76
C LEU A 114 -2.13 6.73 14.40
N GLN A 115 -3.35 7.24 14.18
CA GLN A 115 -3.75 7.89 12.93
C GLN A 115 -2.81 9.05 12.58
N LYS A 116 -2.55 9.92 13.57
CA LYS A 116 -1.69 11.08 13.37
C LYS A 116 -0.28 10.70 12.95
N LEU A 117 0.32 9.73 13.62
CA LEU A 117 1.68 9.26 13.33
C LEU A 117 1.74 8.51 12.00
N MET A 118 0.75 7.68 11.73
CA MET A 118 0.70 6.88 10.51
C MET A 118 0.51 7.74 9.27
N ILE A 119 -0.36 8.73 9.31
CA ILE A 119 -0.51 9.72 8.22
C ILE A 119 0.81 10.47 8.01
N ALA A 120 1.49 10.88 9.08
CA ALA A 120 2.78 11.58 8.96
C ALA A 120 3.86 10.69 8.31
N MET A 121 3.85 9.39 8.57
CA MET A 121 4.77 8.42 7.96
C MET A 121 4.43 8.15 6.49
N LEU A 122 3.14 8.04 6.17
CA LEU A 122 2.67 7.69 4.81
C LEU A 122 2.72 8.88 3.83
N SER A 123 2.46 10.10 4.30
CA SER A 123 2.32 11.29 3.45
C SER A 123 3.48 11.58 2.49
N PRO A 124 4.77 11.34 2.83
CA PRO A 124 5.87 11.53 1.90
C PRO A 124 5.84 10.61 0.68
N VAL A 125 5.19 9.45 0.80
CA VAL A 125 5.09 8.42 -0.25
C VAL A 125 3.74 8.46 -0.94
N PHE A 126 2.67 8.72 -0.18
CA PHE A 126 1.29 8.81 -0.66
C PHE A 126 0.74 10.22 -0.34
N PRO A 127 0.92 11.20 -1.26
CA PRO A 127 0.52 12.58 -1.01
C PRO A 127 -0.99 12.80 -0.83
N ASP A 128 -1.81 11.85 -1.28
CA ASP A 128 -3.27 11.83 -1.17
C ASP A 128 -3.79 11.12 0.09
N VAL A 129 -2.87 10.64 0.95
CA VAL A 129 -3.26 10.03 2.22
C VAL A 129 -3.94 11.06 3.12
N ARG A 130 -5.08 10.67 3.68
CA ARG A 130 -5.86 11.54 4.56
C ARG A 130 -6.66 10.77 5.59
N ALA A 131 -6.99 11.43 6.69
CA ALA A 131 -8.06 10.98 7.56
C ALA A 131 -9.42 11.27 6.90
N GLU A 132 -10.41 10.41 7.14
CA GLU A 132 -11.76 10.71 6.69
C GLU A 132 -12.30 11.93 7.45
N SER A 133 -12.71 12.96 6.73
CA SER A 133 -13.54 14.03 7.29
C SER A 133 -14.98 13.51 7.36
N VAL A 134 -15.63 13.69 8.49
CA VAL A 134 -17.06 13.34 8.68
C VAL A 134 -17.89 14.06 7.61
N GLN A 135 -18.26 13.36 6.53
CA GLN A 135 -19.35 13.80 5.68
C GLN A 135 -20.62 13.31 6.34
N ASP A 136 -21.39 14.28 6.88
CA ASP A 136 -22.68 14.06 7.52
C ASP A 136 -23.69 13.60 6.46
N SER A 137 -23.76 12.29 6.21
CA SER A 137 -24.72 11.68 5.29
C SER A 137 -26.00 11.20 5.98
N GLY A 138 -26.24 11.62 7.20
CA GLY A 138 -27.55 11.52 7.89
C GLY A 138 -27.99 10.12 8.34
N HIS A 139 -27.34 9.05 7.92
CA HIS A 139 -27.62 7.68 8.34
C HIS A 139 -26.33 6.88 8.47
N HIS A 140 -25.92 6.56 9.70
CA HIS A 140 -24.82 5.67 10.05
C HIS A 140 -23.54 5.87 9.18
N ALA A 141 -22.89 7.02 9.34
CA ALA A 141 -21.61 7.26 8.68
C ALA A 141 -20.57 6.30 9.25
N VAL A 142 -20.21 5.28 8.47
CA VAL A 142 -19.05 4.44 8.77
C VAL A 142 -17.81 5.29 8.56
N ARG A 143 -17.08 5.54 9.63
CA ARG A 143 -15.89 6.39 9.60
C ARG A 143 -14.67 5.53 9.30
N LYS A 144 -14.02 5.78 8.18
CA LYS A 144 -12.72 5.19 7.82
C LYS A 144 -11.62 5.98 8.50
N ASP A 145 -10.62 5.31 9.07
CA ASP A 145 -9.56 6.02 9.80
C ASP A 145 -8.58 6.70 8.85
N ILE A 146 -8.04 5.97 7.88
CA ILE A 146 -7.09 6.50 6.88
C ILE A 146 -7.49 6.02 5.50
N ILE A 147 -7.47 6.93 4.53
CA ILE A 147 -7.79 6.65 3.12
C ILE A 147 -6.59 7.04 2.27
N ILE A 148 -6.28 6.20 1.28
CA ILE A 148 -5.38 6.49 0.17
C ILE A 148 -6.22 6.34 -1.10
N ASP A 149 -6.67 7.48 -1.65
CA ASP A 149 -7.67 7.51 -2.73
C ASP A 149 -7.13 6.92 -4.04
N SER A 150 -5.88 7.23 -4.41
CA SER A 150 -5.24 6.75 -5.63
C SER A 150 -5.21 5.23 -5.74
N ASP A 151 -5.15 4.55 -4.59
CA ASP A 151 -5.00 3.10 -4.52
C ASP A 151 -6.25 2.37 -4.05
N SER A 152 -7.37 3.09 -3.85
CA SER A 152 -8.61 2.54 -3.28
C SER A 152 -8.33 1.71 -2.01
N ALA A 153 -7.41 2.21 -1.18
CA ALA A 153 -6.96 1.56 0.04
C ALA A 153 -7.52 2.26 1.28
N VAL A 154 -7.92 1.45 2.25
CA VAL A 154 -8.35 1.90 3.58
C VAL A 154 -7.46 1.24 4.62
N ILE A 155 -6.98 2.02 5.57
CA ILE A 155 -6.29 1.51 6.75
C ILE A 155 -7.17 1.81 7.95
N GLU A 156 -7.64 0.76 8.59
CA GLU A 156 -8.43 0.81 9.81
C GLU A 156 -7.52 0.57 11.00
N LEU A 157 -7.65 1.42 12.01
CA LEU A 157 -6.83 1.40 13.21
C LEU A 157 -7.63 0.83 14.37
N LYS A 158 -7.03 -0.04 15.14
CA LYS A 158 -7.60 -0.55 16.38
C LYS A 158 -6.58 -0.44 17.51
N CYS A 159 -7.03 0.08 18.63
CA CYS A 159 -6.25 0.16 19.85
C CYS A 159 -6.99 -0.58 20.97
N THR A 160 -6.44 -1.69 21.43
CA THR A 160 -7.11 -2.48 22.46
C THR A 160 -7.07 -1.79 23.82
N ARG A 161 -8.08 -2.06 24.66
CA ARG A 161 -8.29 -1.45 25.97
C ARG A 161 -8.45 -2.53 27.03
N GLU A 162 -8.11 -2.24 28.27
CA GLU A 162 -8.16 -3.18 29.41
C GLU A 162 -9.51 -3.91 29.57
N ASN A 163 -10.63 -3.26 29.20
CA ASN A 163 -11.96 -3.84 29.30
C ASN A 163 -12.46 -4.49 27.99
N MET A 164 -11.58 -4.60 26.99
CA MET A 164 -11.90 -5.19 25.70
C MET A 164 -11.53 -6.68 25.69
N THR A 165 -12.33 -7.48 25.01
CA THR A 165 -12.04 -8.90 24.78
C THR A 165 -11.65 -9.14 23.34
N GLU A 166 -10.87 -10.20 23.06
CA GLU A 166 -10.54 -10.63 21.69
C GLU A 166 -11.81 -10.83 20.83
N ARG A 167 -12.90 -11.30 21.45
CA ARG A 167 -14.19 -11.47 20.77
C ARG A 167 -14.78 -10.14 20.31
N GLN A 168 -14.75 -9.10 21.15
CA GLN A 168 -15.25 -7.78 20.80
C GLN A 168 -14.43 -7.17 19.66
N LEU A 169 -13.09 -7.28 19.70
CA LEU A 169 -12.22 -6.88 18.62
C LEU A 169 -12.58 -7.62 17.32
N SER A 170 -12.83 -8.91 17.40
CA SER A 170 -13.23 -9.74 16.26
C SER A 170 -14.57 -9.30 15.65
N GLU A 171 -15.53 -8.93 16.48
CA GLU A 171 -16.84 -8.43 16.05
C GLU A 171 -16.71 -7.06 15.35
N GLU A 172 -15.84 -6.16 15.85
CA GLU A 172 -15.55 -4.87 15.21
C GLU A 172 -14.88 -5.07 13.84
N ILE A 173 -13.83 -5.89 13.75
CA ILE A 173 -13.13 -6.18 12.48
C ILE A 173 -14.10 -6.77 11.45
N ALA A 174 -14.94 -7.73 11.86
CA ALA A 174 -15.90 -8.36 10.95
C ALA A 174 -16.95 -7.34 10.42
N ALA A 175 -17.38 -6.40 11.26
CA ALA A 175 -18.28 -5.34 10.85
C ALA A 175 -17.63 -4.40 9.82
N ASP A 176 -16.37 -3.98 10.07
CA ASP A 176 -15.64 -3.08 9.18
C ASP A 176 -15.33 -3.75 7.83
N MET A 177 -15.01 -5.04 7.81
CA MET A 177 -14.80 -5.82 6.57
C MET A 177 -16.04 -5.81 5.66
N ILE A 178 -17.24 -5.75 6.23
CA ILE A 178 -18.49 -5.74 5.47
C ILE A 178 -18.82 -4.31 5.00
N HIS A 179 -18.62 -3.32 5.87
CA HIS A 179 -19.08 -1.97 5.64
C HIS A 179 -18.23 -1.16 4.66
N TYR A 180 -16.92 -1.44 4.56
CA TYR A 180 -16.04 -0.62 3.73
C TYR A 180 -16.11 -1.04 2.25
N ASP A 181 -16.44 -0.09 1.39
CA ASP A 181 -16.28 -0.23 -0.06
C ASP A 181 -14.88 0.25 -0.46
N CYS A 182 -13.96 -0.72 -0.57
CA CYS A 182 -12.57 -0.50 -0.98
C CYS A 182 -12.01 -1.78 -1.59
N ARG A 183 -10.95 -1.67 -2.39
CA ARG A 183 -10.27 -2.84 -2.97
C ARG A 183 -9.30 -3.47 -1.98
N ARG A 184 -8.67 -2.65 -1.13
CA ARG A 184 -7.65 -3.05 -0.18
C ARG A 184 -8.01 -2.52 1.19
N LEU A 185 -8.08 -3.42 2.14
CA LEU A 185 -8.36 -3.11 3.53
C LEU A 185 -7.21 -3.60 4.40
N PHE A 186 -6.58 -2.68 5.07
CA PHE A 186 -5.51 -2.95 6.01
C PHE A 186 -6.02 -2.69 7.42
N PHE A 187 -5.87 -3.64 8.32
CA PHE A 187 -6.07 -3.41 9.74
C PHE A 187 -4.72 -3.27 10.42
N TYR A 188 -4.54 -2.19 11.15
CA TYR A 188 -3.41 -2.01 12.04
C TYR A 188 -3.90 -2.05 13.49
N ILE A 189 -3.55 -3.10 14.20
CA ILE A 189 -4.02 -3.38 15.55
C ILE A 189 -2.86 -3.15 16.52
N TYR A 190 -3.00 -2.13 17.36
CA TYR A 190 -2.11 -1.95 18.50
C TYR A 190 -2.73 -2.64 19.71
N ASP A 191 -2.26 -3.87 19.98
CA ASP A 191 -2.72 -4.67 21.10
C ASP A 191 -2.04 -4.23 22.40
N LYS A 192 -2.47 -3.06 22.90
CA LYS A 192 -1.96 -2.43 24.10
C LYS A 192 -2.32 -3.23 25.37
N ALA A 193 -3.47 -3.90 25.36
CA ALA A 193 -4.02 -4.63 26.48
C ALA A 193 -3.67 -6.13 26.46
N ASP A 194 -2.89 -6.58 25.46
CA ASP A 194 -2.46 -7.98 25.29
C ASP A 194 -3.63 -8.98 25.30
N ILE A 195 -4.70 -8.63 24.54
CA ILE A 195 -5.92 -9.44 24.49
C ILE A 195 -5.88 -10.52 23.40
N ILE A 196 -4.97 -10.42 22.44
CA ILE A 196 -4.85 -11.38 21.33
C ILE A 196 -3.95 -12.54 21.74
N HIS A 197 -4.53 -13.69 21.98
CA HIS A 197 -3.82 -14.86 22.50
C HIS A 197 -2.92 -15.54 21.46
N ASN A 198 -3.32 -15.54 20.20
CA ASN A 198 -2.57 -16.13 19.09
C ASN A 198 -2.65 -15.26 17.84
N MET A 199 -1.65 -14.41 17.67
CA MET A 199 -1.57 -13.45 16.56
C MET A 199 -1.56 -14.10 15.18
N VAL A 200 -0.90 -15.26 15.04
CA VAL A 200 -0.83 -15.98 13.76
C VAL A 200 -2.21 -16.49 13.37
N SER A 201 -2.87 -17.20 14.27
CA SER A 201 -4.22 -17.72 14.02
C SER A 201 -5.25 -16.59 13.82
N PHE A 202 -5.09 -15.49 14.55
CA PHE A 202 -5.94 -14.32 14.40
C PHE A 202 -5.81 -13.71 13.00
N LYS A 203 -4.58 -13.46 12.51
CA LYS A 203 -4.31 -12.99 11.14
C LYS A 203 -4.90 -13.93 10.09
N GLU A 204 -4.58 -15.21 10.14
CA GLU A 204 -5.06 -16.23 9.21
C GLU A 204 -6.59 -16.27 9.10
N THR A 205 -7.28 -16.03 10.22
CA THR A 205 -8.75 -16.05 10.27
C THR A 205 -9.38 -14.99 9.35
N TYR A 206 -8.74 -13.83 9.17
CA TYR A 206 -9.29 -12.72 8.40
C TYR A 206 -8.64 -12.57 7.03
N GLU A 207 -7.33 -12.76 6.91
CA GLU A 207 -6.60 -12.64 5.64
C GLU A 207 -7.01 -13.73 4.62
N SER A 208 -7.44 -14.90 5.10
CA SER A 208 -7.97 -15.98 4.25
C SER A 208 -9.37 -15.71 3.67
N LYS A 209 -10.07 -14.69 4.18
CA LYS A 209 -11.43 -14.36 3.77
C LYS A 209 -11.40 -13.27 2.70
N SER A 210 -11.46 -13.66 1.44
CA SER A 210 -11.82 -12.73 0.38
C SER A 210 -13.33 -12.45 0.47
N ILE A 211 -13.71 -11.25 0.87
CA ILE A 211 -15.11 -10.79 0.88
C ILE A 211 -15.26 -9.81 -0.28
N ASP A 212 -16.13 -10.13 -1.23
CA ASP A 212 -16.46 -9.28 -2.39
C ASP A 212 -15.24 -8.80 -3.20
N GLY A 213 -14.19 -9.65 -3.30
CA GLY A 213 -12.98 -9.31 -4.05
C GLY A 213 -12.02 -8.36 -3.33
N LYS A 214 -12.26 -8.02 -2.06
CA LYS A 214 -11.34 -7.24 -1.24
C LYS A 214 -10.12 -8.06 -0.84
N SER A 215 -8.96 -7.44 -0.90
CA SER A 215 -7.75 -7.93 -0.24
C SER A 215 -7.71 -7.40 1.19
N VAL A 216 -7.60 -8.28 2.17
CA VAL A 216 -7.51 -7.92 3.59
C VAL A 216 -6.14 -8.31 4.12
N MET A 217 -5.46 -7.39 4.81
CA MET A 217 -4.20 -7.63 5.51
C MET A 217 -4.28 -7.11 6.94
N ILE A 218 -3.70 -7.86 7.88
CA ILE A 218 -3.71 -7.50 9.31
C ILE A 218 -2.30 -7.38 9.85
N PHE A 219 -2.04 -6.26 10.51
CA PHE A 219 -0.79 -5.98 11.23
C PHE A 219 -1.11 -5.87 12.72
N ILE A 220 -0.44 -6.66 13.55
CA ILE A 220 -0.68 -6.71 15.00
C ILE A 220 0.65 -6.42 15.70
N TYR A 221 0.63 -5.47 16.61
CA TYR A 221 1.77 -5.09 17.41
C TYR A 221 1.37 -4.93 18.88
N CYS A 222 2.24 -5.39 19.75
CA CYS A 222 2.07 -5.28 21.19
C CYS A 222 2.73 -4.00 21.74
N HIS A 223 2.45 -3.65 22.98
CA HIS A 223 3.05 -2.50 23.64
C HIS A 223 4.59 -2.56 23.72
N SER A 224 5.16 -3.75 23.76
CA SER A 224 6.63 -3.96 23.74
C SER A 224 7.28 -3.64 22.39
N ASP A 225 6.51 -3.61 21.30
CA ASP A 225 7.02 -3.43 19.94
C ASP A 225 7.08 -1.95 19.53
N ILE A 226 6.23 -1.11 20.12
CA ILE A 226 6.06 0.32 19.79
C ILE A 226 6.62 1.25 20.87
#